data_1b3c538cd5db80788bf9f6cf34f50f7f
#
_entry.id   1b3c538cd5db80788bf9f6cf34f50f7f
#
_cell.length_a   1.000
_cell.length_b   1.000
_cell.length_c   1.000
_cell.angle_alpha   90.00
_cell.angle_beta   90.00
_cell.angle_gamma   90.00
#
_symmetry.space_group_name_H-M   'P 1'
#
loop_
_entity.id
_entity.type
_entity.pdbx_description
1 polymer ?
#
loop_
_entity_poly.entity_id
_entity_poly.type
_entity_poly.pdbx_seq_one_letter_code
_entity_poly.pdbx_strand_id
1 'polypeptide(L)'
;GLGGCQPWKSRPARCRGMPHHGGVTNDLSDALSPYLQSHASNPVHWRQWGPEAFEEARSRDVPVFLSVGYAACHWCHVMAHESFEDPGTAEVLNRGFVSIKVDREERPDVDAHYMSATTALTGSGGWPMSVWLDHDARPFYAGTYFPPQPRSGLPSFAQVLAAISDAWTTRREELDAAAGRITAA
;
A
#
# COMPACT_ATOMS: atom_id res chain seq x y z
N GLY A 1 2.30 -64.67 -19.78
CA GLY A 1 2.86 -63.92 -18.66
C GLY A 1 2.13 -62.60 -18.47
N LEU A 2 1.27 -62.52 -17.46
CA LEU A 2 0.54 -61.30 -17.11
C LEU A 2 1.43 -60.41 -16.30
N GLY A 3 1.86 -59.29 -16.86
CA GLY A 3 2.58 -58.21 -16.13
C GLY A 3 1.55 -57.26 -15.52
N GLY A 4 1.46 -57.28 -14.19
CA GLY A 4 0.58 -56.40 -13.43
C GLY A 4 1.11 -54.94 -13.44
N CYS A 5 0.27 -54.04 -13.87
CA CYS A 5 0.47 -52.60 -13.68
C CYS A 5 0.23 -52.23 -12.23
N GLN A 6 1.22 -51.66 -11.59
CA GLN A 6 1.11 -51.07 -10.26
C GLN A 6 0.55 -49.64 -10.38
N PRO A 7 -0.58 -49.28 -9.76
CA PRO A 7 -1.32 -48.04 -10.07
C PRO A 7 -0.97 -46.82 -9.18
N TRP A 8 0.22 -46.71 -8.56
CA TRP A 8 0.45 -45.63 -7.61
C TRP A 8 1.81 -44.93 -7.70
N LYS A 9 2.48 -44.96 -8.83
CA LYS A 9 3.73 -44.23 -9.05
C LYS A 9 3.64 -43.25 -10.23
N SER A 10 2.74 -42.30 -10.14
CA SER A 10 2.90 -41.05 -10.86
C SER A 10 2.10 -39.96 -10.15
N ARG A 11 2.80 -39.10 -9.41
CA ARG A 11 2.22 -37.84 -8.97
C ARG A 11 1.80 -37.10 -10.24
N PRO A 12 0.55 -36.64 -10.35
CA PRO A 12 0.18 -35.79 -11.48
C PRO A 12 1.02 -34.51 -11.42
N ALA A 13 1.63 -34.20 -12.55
CA ALA A 13 2.22 -32.89 -12.77
C ALA A 13 1.16 -31.84 -12.40
N ARG A 14 1.54 -30.87 -11.56
CA ARG A 14 0.67 -29.73 -11.31
C ARG A 14 0.33 -29.13 -12.66
N CYS A 15 -0.90 -29.25 -13.08
CA CYS A 15 -1.43 -28.47 -14.17
C CYS A 15 -1.18 -27.00 -13.79
N ARG A 16 -0.28 -26.34 -14.49
CA ARG A 16 -0.24 -24.89 -14.48
C ARG A 16 -1.61 -24.46 -14.94
N GLY A 17 -2.37 -23.88 -14.04
CA GLY A 17 -3.69 -23.36 -14.34
C GLY A 17 -3.58 -22.42 -15.52
N MET A 18 -4.48 -22.64 -16.49
CA MET A 18 -4.71 -21.69 -17.56
C MET A 18 -5.03 -20.32 -16.94
N PRO A 19 -4.62 -19.22 -17.56
CA PRO A 19 -5.00 -17.90 -17.07
C PRO A 19 -6.51 -17.79 -17.15
N HIS A 20 -7.15 -17.78 -15.98
CA HIS A 20 -8.52 -17.33 -15.90
C HIS A 20 -8.54 -15.87 -16.38
N HIS A 21 -9.39 -15.57 -17.34
CA HIS A 21 -9.78 -14.21 -17.69
C HIS A 21 -10.63 -13.63 -16.54
N GLY A 22 -10.03 -13.51 -15.36
CA GLY A 22 -10.54 -12.80 -14.21
C GLY A 22 -9.56 -11.67 -13.93
N GLY A 23 -10.05 -10.50 -13.59
CA GLY A 23 -9.23 -9.31 -13.36
C GLY A 23 -8.02 -9.61 -12.47
N VAL A 24 -6.90 -8.98 -12.78
CA VAL A 24 -5.66 -9.14 -12.02
C VAL A 24 -5.93 -8.70 -10.57
N THR A 25 -5.76 -9.62 -9.62
CA THR A 25 -5.85 -9.30 -8.19
C THR A 25 -4.46 -8.99 -7.64
N ASN A 26 -4.41 -8.12 -6.64
CA ASN A 26 -3.19 -7.82 -5.90
C ASN A 26 -2.99 -8.78 -4.71
N ASP A 27 -1.95 -8.56 -3.91
CA ASP A 27 -1.58 -9.44 -2.79
C ASP A 27 -2.61 -9.47 -1.65
N LEU A 28 -3.59 -8.56 -1.66
CA LEU A 28 -4.66 -8.55 -0.66
C LEU A 28 -5.67 -9.67 -0.86
N SER A 29 -5.64 -10.37 -1.99
CA SER A 29 -6.47 -11.56 -2.19
C SER A 29 -6.17 -12.67 -1.19
N ASP A 30 -4.93 -12.74 -0.68
CA ASP A 30 -4.48 -13.71 0.30
C ASP A 30 -4.55 -13.20 1.74
N ALA A 31 -5.02 -11.97 1.96
CA ALA A 31 -5.12 -11.39 3.28
C ALA A 31 -6.22 -12.05 4.11
N LEU A 32 -6.01 -12.11 5.43
CA LEU A 32 -7.02 -12.65 6.36
C LEU A 32 -8.13 -11.63 6.64
N SER A 33 -7.81 -10.34 6.64
CA SER A 33 -8.76 -9.26 6.90
C SER A 33 -9.79 -9.13 5.77
N PRO A 34 -11.10 -9.21 6.06
CA PRO A 34 -12.14 -8.95 5.05
C PRO A 34 -12.05 -7.54 4.46
N TYR A 35 -11.64 -6.55 5.26
CA TYR A 35 -11.41 -5.19 4.80
C TYR A 35 -10.32 -5.15 3.72
N LEU A 36 -9.19 -5.81 3.94
CA LEU A 36 -8.12 -5.90 2.95
C LEU A 36 -8.58 -6.66 1.70
N GLN A 37 -9.28 -7.78 1.88
CA GLN A 37 -9.82 -8.55 0.76
C GLN A 37 -10.75 -7.72 -0.12
N SER A 38 -11.48 -6.77 0.45
CA SER A 38 -12.37 -5.87 -0.31
C SER A 38 -11.60 -4.96 -1.28
N HIS A 39 -10.29 -4.79 -1.09
CA HIS A 39 -9.41 -4.03 -1.96
C HIS A 39 -8.57 -4.90 -2.92
N ALA A 40 -8.78 -6.21 -2.91
CA ALA A 40 -8.00 -7.14 -3.74
C ALA A 40 -8.16 -6.90 -5.25
N SER A 41 -9.29 -6.35 -5.67
CA SER A 41 -9.56 -6.01 -7.07
C SER A 41 -9.17 -4.59 -7.48
N ASN A 42 -8.63 -3.78 -6.56
CA ASN A 42 -8.12 -2.47 -6.92
C ASN A 42 -6.98 -2.59 -7.95
N PRO A 43 -6.89 -1.67 -8.92
CA PRO A 43 -5.76 -1.66 -9.86
C PRO A 43 -4.42 -1.28 -9.20
N VAL A 44 -4.43 -0.76 -7.98
CA VAL A 44 -3.21 -0.54 -7.18
C VAL A 44 -2.61 -1.89 -6.82
N HIS A 45 -1.30 -2.05 -7.01
CA HIS A 45 -0.55 -3.25 -6.60
C HIS A 45 -0.31 -3.25 -5.09
N TRP A 46 -1.39 -3.38 -4.33
CA TRP A 46 -1.32 -3.41 -2.88
C TRP A 46 -0.48 -4.57 -2.37
N ARG A 47 0.37 -4.29 -1.38
CA ARG A 47 1.12 -5.26 -0.59
C ARG A 47 0.56 -5.29 0.82
N GLN A 48 0.77 -6.40 1.51
CA GLN A 48 0.54 -6.47 2.95
C GLN A 48 1.77 -5.92 3.69
N TRP A 49 1.57 -5.50 4.93
CA TRP A 49 2.66 -5.06 5.79
C TRP A 49 3.62 -6.22 6.06
N GLY A 50 4.89 -6.02 5.76
CA GLY A 50 5.92 -7.02 5.97
C GLY A 50 7.25 -6.62 5.36
N PRO A 51 8.34 -7.34 5.68
CA PRO A 51 9.68 -7.02 5.20
C PRO A 51 9.81 -7.10 3.68
N GLU A 52 9.05 -7.95 3.02
CA GLU A 52 9.10 -8.12 1.56
C GLU A 52 8.74 -6.83 0.82
N ALA A 53 7.77 -6.08 1.31
CA ALA A 53 7.37 -4.81 0.71
C ALA A 53 8.49 -3.77 0.80
N PHE A 54 9.18 -3.69 1.93
CA PHE A 54 10.31 -2.78 2.11
C PHE A 54 11.54 -3.20 1.30
N GLU A 55 11.79 -4.49 1.14
CA GLU A 55 12.84 -4.99 0.25
C GLU A 55 12.57 -4.65 -1.21
N GLU A 56 11.33 -4.78 -1.66
CA GLU A 56 10.92 -4.36 -3.00
C GLU A 56 11.15 -2.86 -3.18
N ALA A 57 10.76 -2.04 -2.21
CA ALA A 57 10.95 -0.59 -2.27
C ALA A 57 12.44 -0.23 -2.35
N ARG A 58 13.28 -0.90 -1.58
CA ARG A 58 14.74 -0.70 -1.61
C ARG A 58 15.33 -1.11 -2.96
N SER A 59 14.95 -2.26 -3.47
CA SER A 59 15.42 -2.79 -4.75
C SER A 59 15.04 -1.88 -5.93
N ARG A 60 13.84 -1.32 -5.91
CA ARG A 60 13.33 -0.43 -6.95
C ARG A 60 13.73 1.03 -6.72
N ASP A 61 14.28 1.35 -5.56
CA ASP A 61 14.59 2.71 -5.12
C ASP A 61 13.39 3.66 -5.23
N VAL A 62 12.28 3.25 -4.63
CA VAL A 62 11.05 4.04 -4.56
C VAL A 62 10.58 4.15 -3.11
N PRO A 63 9.85 5.21 -2.74
CA PRO A 63 9.28 5.32 -1.40
C PRO A 63 8.10 4.37 -1.21
N VAL A 64 7.76 4.11 0.05
CA VAL A 64 6.59 3.33 0.43
C VAL A 64 5.42 4.28 0.68
N PHE A 65 4.26 3.95 0.12
CA PHE A 65 2.98 4.56 0.45
C PHE A 65 2.20 3.61 1.35
N LEU A 66 1.93 4.05 2.58
CA LEU A 66 1.16 3.29 3.56
C LEU A 66 -0.23 3.90 3.70
N SER A 67 -1.26 3.09 3.45
CA SER A 67 -2.66 3.46 3.67
C SER A 67 -3.24 2.61 4.78
N VAL A 68 -3.72 3.24 5.83
CA VAL A 68 -4.34 2.58 6.98
C VAL A 68 -5.80 2.99 7.08
N GLY A 69 -6.65 1.99 7.26
CA GLY A 69 -8.08 2.21 7.40
C GLY A 69 -8.77 1.05 8.12
N TYR A 70 -10.08 0.97 8.02
CA TYR A 70 -10.88 -0.12 8.60
C TYR A 70 -12.25 -0.21 7.92
N ALA A 71 -12.97 -1.30 8.17
CA ALA A 71 -14.18 -1.65 7.43
C ALA A 71 -15.31 -0.61 7.58
N ALA A 72 -15.52 -0.06 8.77
CA ALA A 72 -16.59 0.90 9.05
C ALA A 72 -16.21 2.37 8.75
N CYS A 73 -15.03 2.61 8.19
CA CYS A 73 -14.52 3.95 7.92
C CYS A 73 -15.13 4.52 6.64
N HIS A 74 -16.03 5.48 6.77
CA HIS A 74 -16.69 6.11 5.62
C HIS A 74 -15.68 6.75 4.65
N TRP A 75 -14.80 7.60 5.15
CA TRP A 75 -13.83 8.31 4.29
C TRP A 75 -12.77 7.39 3.68
N CYS A 76 -12.51 6.23 4.28
CA CYS A 76 -11.67 5.21 3.66
C CYS A 76 -12.32 4.65 2.39
N HIS A 77 -13.63 4.42 2.43
CA HIS A 77 -14.39 3.97 1.26
C HIS A 77 -14.48 5.06 0.19
N VAL A 78 -14.67 6.32 0.60
CA VAL A 78 -14.67 7.45 -0.33
C VAL A 78 -13.34 7.56 -1.07
N MET A 79 -12.23 7.51 -0.35
CA MET A 79 -10.89 7.61 -0.96
C MET A 79 -10.60 6.41 -1.86
N ALA A 80 -11.01 5.22 -1.48
CA ALA A 80 -10.87 4.03 -2.31
C ALA A 80 -11.61 4.20 -3.64
N HIS A 81 -12.86 4.64 -3.57
CA HIS A 81 -13.69 4.85 -4.76
C HIS A 81 -13.12 5.95 -5.66
N GLU A 82 -12.67 7.06 -5.09
CA GLU A 82 -12.20 8.21 -5.84
C GLU A 82 -10.78 8.03 -6.40
N SER A 83 -9.91 7.32 -5.70
CA SER A 83 -8.48 7.26 -6.02
C SER A 83 -7.94 5.85 -6.24
N PHE A 84 -8.23 4.89 -5.35
CA PHE A 84 -7.64 3.55 -5.43
C PHE A 84 -8.26 2.66 -6.50
N GLU A 85 -9.48 2.97 -6.92
CA GLU A 85 -10.15 2.31 -8.04
C GLU A 85 -9.84 2.98 -9.40
N ASP A 86 -9.23 4.17 -9.38
CA ASP A 86 -8.89 4.91 -10.59
C ASP A 86 -7.64 4.35 -11.26
N PRO A 87 -7.72 3.90 -12.53
CA PRO A 87 -6.57 3.32 -13.22
C PRO A 87 -5.39 4.28 -13.38
N GLY A 88 -5.65 5.57 -13.58
CA GLY A 88 -4.61 6.58 -13.74
C GLY A 88 -3.81 6.78 -12.45
N THR A 89 -4.50 6.90 -11.33
CA THR A 89 -3.88 6.99 -10.00
C THR A 89 -3.11 5.72 -9.66
N ALA A 90 -3.69 4.56 -9.97
CA ALA A 90 -3.04 3.27 -9.76
C ALA A 90 -1.73 3.15 -10.56
N GLU A 91 -1.70 3.63 -11.79
CA GLU A 91 -0.48 3.62 -12.60
C GLU A 91 0.65 4.43 -11.96
N VAL A 92 0.33 5.61 -11.43
CA VAL A 92 1.31 6.45 -10.73
C VAL A 92 1.84 5.75 -9.49
N LEU A 93 0.94 5.19 -8.67
CA LEU A 93 1.32 4.44 -7.46
C LEU A 93 2.17 3.22 -7.79
N ASN A 94 1.77 2.43 -8.78
CA ASN A 94 2.48 1.20 -9.14
C ASN A 94 3.87 1.46 -9.71
N ARG A 95 4.05 2.57 -10.42
CA ARG A 95 5.32 2.94 -11.03
C ARG A 95 6.29 3.56 -10.02
N GLY A 96 5.82 4.46 -9.19
CA GLY A 96 6.66 5.33 -8.35
C GLY A 96 6.71 4.97 -6.87
N PHE A 97 5.95 3.98 -6.44
CA PHE A 97 5.81 3.61 -5.01
C PHE A 97 5.68 2.10 -4.85
N VAL A 98 5.97 1.64 -3.64
CA VAL A 98 5.45 0.36 -3.13
C VAL A 98 4.30 0.72 -2.21
N SER A 99 3.10 0.23 -2.50
CA SER A 99 1.89 0.58 -1.78
C SER A 99 1.50 -0.54 -0.82
N ILE A 100 1.38 -0.19 0.47
CA ILE A 100 1.00 -1.11 1.53
C ILE A 100 -0.36 -0.69 2.08
N LYS A 101 -1.27 -1.65 2.22
CA LYS A 101 -2.56 -1.42 2.87
C LYS A 101 -2.64 -2.17 4.18
N VAL A 102 -3.08 -1.48 5.23
CA VAL A 102 -3.19 -2.03 6.59
C VAL A 102 -4.61 -1.83 7.10
N ASP A 103 -5.14 -2.88 7.73
CA ASP A 103 -6.36 -2.82 8.53
C ASP A 103 -5.96 -2.52 9.98
N ARG A 104 -6.39 -1.37 10.52
CA ARG A 104 -6.06 -1.00 11.89
C ARG A 104 -6.63 -1.95 12.94
N GLU A 105 -7.68 -2.66 12.62
CA GLU A 105 -8.27 -3.64 13.55
C GLU A 105 -7.43 -4.91 13.62
N GLU A 106 -6.72 -5.26 12.55
CA GLU A 106 -5.78 -6.38 12.52
C GLU A 106 -4.39 -5.99 13.06
N ARG A 107 -3.93 -4.77 12.74
CA ARG A 107 -2.61 -4.27 13.15
C ARG A 107 -2.71 -2.94 13.89
N PRO A 108 -3.29 -2.94 15.11
CA PRO A 108 -3.39 -1.72 15.92
C PRO A 108 -2.03 -1.15 16.31
N ASP A 109 -0.98 -1.95 16.36
CA ASP A 109 0.40 -1.53 16.61
C ASP A 109 0.95 -0.63 15.51
N VAL A 110 0.77 -1.02 14.25
CA VAL A 110 1.17 -0.22 13.09
C VAL A 110 0.36 1.07 13.03
N ASP A 111 -0.94 0.98 13.24
CA ASP A 111 -1.83 2.14 13.27
C ASP A 111 -1.40 3.16 14.33
N ALA A 112 -1.20 2.74 15.55
CA ALA A 112 -0.83 3.64 16.65
C ALA A 112 0.53 4.31 16.41
N HIS A 113 1.50 3.55 15.92
CA HIS A 113 2.84 4.07 15.63
C HIS A 113 2.80 5.20 14.61
N TYR A 114 2.15 4.99 13.47
CA TYR A 114 2.09 6.00 12.41
C TYR A 114 1.04 7.07 12.66
N MET A 115 0.02 6.82 13.48
CA MET A 115 -0.92 7.86 13.91
C MET A 115 -0.21 8.91 14.76
N SER A 116 0.70 8.48 15.62
CA SER A 116 1.54 9.38 16.41
C SER A 116 2.38 10.28 15.51
N ALA A 117 3.02 9.71 14.49
CA ALA A 117 3.81 10.45 13.51
C ALA A 117 2.94 11.41 12.68
N THR A 118 1.77 10.97 12.23
CA THR A 118 0.83 11.79 11.46
C THR A 118 0.37 12.99 12.27
N THR A 119 0.03 12.78 13.53
CA THR A 119 -0.38 13.87 14.44
C THR A 119 0.76 14.84 14.68
N ALA A 120 1.99 14.37 14.84
CA ALA A 120 3.16 15.20 15.02
C ALA A 120 3.46 16.04 13.76
N LEU A 121 3.28 15.49 12.57
CA LEU A 121 3.54 16.16 11.30
C LEU A 121 2.46 17.17 10.90
N THR A 122 1.20 16.85 11.15
CA THR A 122 0.06 17.59 10.60
C THR A 122 -0.75 18.34 11.65
N GLY A 123 -0.53 18.06 12.93
CA GLY A 123 -1.33 18.60 14.03
C GLY A 123 -2.64 17.88 14.29
N SER A 124 -3.01 16.90 13.47
CA SER A 124 -4.23 16.11 13.62
C SER A 124 -4.06 14.71 13.05
N GLY A 125 -4.88 13.79 13.53
CA GLY A 125 -4.93 12.43 13.03
C GLY A 125 -6.33 12.06 12.54
N GLY A 126 -6.46 10.89 11.94
CA GLY A 126 -7.73 10.36 11.44
C GLY A 126 -7.53 9.25 10.42
N TRP A 127 -8.64 8.74 9.92
CA TRP A 127 -8.67 7.73 8.88
C TRP A 127 -9.52 8.19 7.70
N PRO A 128 -9.10 7.85 6.45
CA PRO A 128 -7.92 7.04 6.14
C PRO A 128 -6.66 7.78 6.55
N MET A 129 -5.66 7.04 7.03
CA MET A 129 -4.34 7.58 7.30
C MET A 129 -3.44 7.26 6.13
N SER A 130 -2.77 8.28 5.60
CA SER A 130 -1.85 8.18 4.46
C SER A 130 -0.47 8.63 4.90
N VAL A 131 0.51 7.73 4.82
CA VAL A 131 1.87 7.99 5.28
C VAL A 131 2.86 7.54 4.22
N TRP A 132 3.89 8.34 3.98
CA TRP A 132 4.98 7.98 3.09
C TRP A 132 6.23 7.70 3.90
N LEU A 133 6.85 6.57 3.60
CA LEU A 133 7.95 6.01 4.36
C LEU A 133 9.19 5.84 3.49
N ASP A 134 10.37 5.93 4.13
CA ASP A 134 11.61 5.50 3.52
C ASP A 134 11.79 3.97 3.62
N HIS A 135 12.92 3.46 3.16
CA HIS A 135 13.20 2.03 3.15
C HIS A 135 13.40 1.43 4.56
N ASP A 136 13.60 2.28 5.57
CA ASP A 136 13.73 1.88 6.97
C ASP A 136 12.42 2.08 7.75
N ALA A 137 11.30 2.23 7.03
CA ALA A 137 9.96 2.44 7.58
C ALA A 137 9.83 3.75 8.39
N ARG A 138 10.70 4.74 8.17
CA ARG A 138 10.62 6.04 8.81
C ARG A 138 9.70 6.96 8.03
N PRO A 139 8.71 7.60 8.68
CA PRO A 139 7.81 8.52 7.99
C PRO A 139 8.49 9.85 7.66
N PHE A 140 8.24 10.39 6.48
CA PHE A 140 8.72 11.72 6.08
C PHE A 140 7.59 12.65 5.60
N TYR A 141 6.43 12.11 5.29
CA TYR A 141 5.23 12.87 4.94
C TYR A 141 3.99 12.11 5.38
N ALA A 142 2.95 12.82 5.76
CA ALA A 142 1.71 12.20 6.20
C ALA A 142 0.51 13.10 5.97
N GLY A 143 -0.65 12.49 5.95
CA GLY A 143 -1.96 13.13 5.90
C GLY A 143 -3.04 12.10 6.19
N THR A 144 -4.26 12.52 6.00
CA THR A 144 -5.41 11.64 6.13
C THR A 144 -6.08 11.47 4.77
N TYR A 145 -7.26 11.98 4.58
CA TYR A 145 -7.93 11.95 3.30
C TYR A 145 -7.35 12.96 2.33
N PHE A 146 -7.17 12.56 1.07
CA PHE A 146 -6.84 13.46 -0.04
C PHE A 146 -7.89 13.33 -1.14
N PRO A 147 -8.44 14.46 -1.63
CA PRO A 147 -9.47 14.43 -2.67
C PRO A 147 -8.90 14.11 -4.06
N PRO A 148 -9.74 13.71 -5.03
CA PRO A 148 -9.30 13.50 -6.42
C PRO A 148 -9.00 14.79 -7.17
N GLN A 149 -9.57 15.92 -6.71
CA GLN A 149 -9.31 17.27 -7.22
C GLN A 149 -8.99 18.19 -6.03
N PRO A 150 -8.16 19.24 -6.21
CA PRO A 150 -7.90 20.18 -5.13
C PRO A 150 -9.20 20.77 -4.57
N ARG A 151 -9.36 20.76 -3.24
CA ARG A 151 -10.58 21.20 -2.58
C ARG A 151 -10.30 21.68 -1.16
N SER A 152 -10.93 22.80 -0.79
CA SER A 152 -10.90 23.30 0.59
C SER A 152 -9.49 23.46 1.18
N GLY A 153 -8.54 23.91 0.36
CA GLY A 153 -7.16 24.09 0.77
C GLY A 153 -6.32 22.82 0.79
N LEU A 154 -6.91 21.66 0.47
CA LEU A 154 -6.18 20.40 0.33
C LEU A 154 -5.73 20.19 -1.13
N PRO A 155 -4.48 19.73 -1.35
CA PRO A 155 -4.06 19.28 -2.66
C PRO A 155 -4.81 18.01 -3.07
N SER A 156 -4.86 17.73 -4.36
CA SER A 156 -5.34 16.43 -4.83
C SER A 156 -4.34 15.33 -4.49
N PHE A 157 -4.82 14.10 -4.41
CA PHE A 157 -3.95 12.95 -4.19
C PHE A 157 -2.87 12.85 -5.27
N ALA A 158 -3.23 13.09 -6.53
CA ALA A 158 -2.28 13.09 -7.65
C ALA A 158 -1.18 14.15 -7.47
N GLN A 159 -1.52 15.35 -7.00
CA GLN A 159 -0.53 16.39 -6.72
C GLN A 159 0.44 15.99 -5.61
N VAL A 160 -0.06 15.35 -4.56
CA VAL A 160 0.78 14.85 -3.46
C VAL A 160 1.73 13.76 -3.98
N LEU A 161 1.24 12.81 -4.75
CA LEU A 161 2.08 11.74 -5.32
C LEU A 161 3.18 12.31 -6.22
N ALA A 162 2.83 13.26 -7.08
CA ALA A 162 3.81 13.91 -7.97
C ALA A 162 4.89 14.67 -7.19
N ALA A 163 4.49 15.42 -6.16
CA ALA A 163 5.42 16.16 -5.32
C ALA A 163 6.38 15.25 -4.56
N ILE A 164 5.89 14.13 -4.03
CA ILE A 164 6.72 13.15 -3.30
C ILE A 164 7.68 12.44 -4.26
N SER A 165 7.21 12.02 -5.44
CA SER A 165 8.08 11.41 -6.45
C SER A 165 9.21 12.36 -6.87
N ASP A 166 8.90 13.63 -7.09
CA ASP A 166 9.89 14.63 -7.42
C ASP A 166 10.91 14.83 -6.29
N ALA A 167 10.44 15.01 -5.06
CA ALA A 167 11.30 15.18 -3.89
C ALA A 167 12.18 13.95 -3.64
N TRP A 168 11.65 12.75 -3.85
CA TRP A 168 12.41 11.50 -3.71
C TRP A 168 13.59 11.43 -4.68
N THR A 169 13.39 11.92 -5.89
CA THR A 169 14.40 11.90 -6.95
C THR A 169 15.39 13.07 -6.82
N THR A 170 14.94 14.27 -6.47
CA THR A 170 15.75 15.49 -6.55
C THR A 170 16.15 16.08 -5.20
N ARG A 171 15.46 15.72 -4.12
CA ARG A 171 15.66 16.28 -2.76
C ARG A 171 15.70 15.19 -1.69
N ARG A 172 16.35 14.07 -1.99
CA ARG A 172 16.43 12.90 -1.10
C ARG A 172 16.97 13.26 0.28
N GLU A 173 18.02 14.10 0.35
CA GLU A 173 18.62 14.50 1.62
C GLU A 173 17.65 15.27 2.51
N GLU A 174 16.78 16.08 1.94
CA GLU A 174 15.74 16.79 2.70
C GLU A 174 14.73 15.81 3.29
N LEU A 175 14.34 14.76 2.53
CA LEU A 175 13.43 13.72 3.00
C LEU A 175 14.07 12.89 4.11
N ASP A 176 15.35 12.55 3.99
CA ASP A 176 16.08 11.80 5.01
C ASP A 176 16.19 12.62 6.30
N ALA A 177 16.46 13.93 6.19
CA ALA A 177 16.51 14.83 7.34
C ALA A 177 15.12 14.94 8.00
N ALA A 178 14.06 15.05 7.24
CA ALA A 178 12.68 15.08 7.76
C ALA A 178 12.35 13.80 8.51
N ALA A 179 12.64 12.63 7.92
CA ALA A 179 12.43 11.34 8.53
C ALA A 179 13.21 11.18 9.84
N GLY A 180 14.45 11.67 9.87
CA GLY A 180 15.29 11.62 11.06
C GLY A 180 14.74 12.49 12.20
N ARG A 181 14.22 13.66 11.91
CA ARG A 181 13.61 14.54 12.92
C ARG A 181 12.36 13.95 13.55
N ILE A 182 11.52 13.32 12.75
CA ILE A 182 10.28 12.70 13.22
C ILE A 182 10.58 11.47 14.09
N THR A 183 11.54 10.66 13.67
CA THR A 183 11.92 9.44 14.40
C THR A 183 12.60 9.77 15.73
N ALA A 184 13.28 10.92 15.84
CA ALA A 184 13.95 11.36 17.06
C ALA A 184 13.03 12.05 18.08
N ALA A 185 11.82 12.45 17.68
CA ALA A 185 10.83 13.08 18.55
C ALA A 185 9.96 12.02 19.24
#